data_9af6d24daa00750be88c59c86123561f
#
_entry.id   9af6d24daa00750be88c59c86123561f
#
_cell.length_a   1.000
_cell.length_b   1.000
_cell.length_c   1.000
_cell.angle_alpha   90.00
_cell.angle_beta   90.00
_cell.angle_gamma   90.00
#
_symmetry.space_group_name_H-M   'P 1'
#
loop_
_entity.id
_entity.type
_entity.pdbx_description
1 polymer ?
#
loop_
_entity_poly.entity_id
_entity_poly.type
_entity_poly.pdbx_seq_one_letter_code
_entity_poly.pdbx_strand_id
1 'polypeptide(L)'
;DNHPVYAGNVVKAMASAKDGYPYVVKLFEKELASLNPSQQAERDAALTMLFAKLDEAFTATIVAINRLTPTIIEVVAKAPMAAEKFYPGQFYRVQNFEAHAPVVENTVLTSEGIALTGADVDKEAGTISLIALEMGSSSRLCASWKVGDPLVIMGVTGTPTDIPTGQTVLLIGGGLGNAVLFSIGKALRNARNKVIYFAGYKFSQDRFKVEDVEAAAD
;
A
#
# COMPACT_ATOMS: atom_id res chain seq x y z
N ASP A 1 24.40 -12.65 8.79
CA ASP A 1 25.41 -12.08 9.65
C ASP A 1 26.77 -12.10 8.97
N ASN A 2 27.34 -10.92 8.69
CA ASN A 2 28.61 -10.75 7.98
C ASN A 2 29.80 -10.47 8.94
N HIS A 3 29.57 -10.49 10.25
CA HIS A 3 30.63 -10.20 11.21
C HIS A 3 31.63 -11.39 11.31
N PRO A 4 32.95 -11.15 11.21
CA PRO A 4 33.96 -12.24 11.13
C PRO A 4 33.91 -13.26 12.28
N VAL A 5 33.53 -12.79 13.48
CA VAL A 5 33.49 -13.65 14.69
C VAL A 5 32.14 -14.37 14.82
N TYR A 6 31.02 -13.70 14.42
CA TYR A 6 29.67 -14.17 14.70
C TYR A 6 28.97 -14.79 13.49
N ALA A 7 29.60 -14.80 12.33
CA ALA A 7 29.03 -15.42 11.14
C ALA A 7 28.89 -16.95 11.30
N GLY A 8 27.87 -17.52 10.66
CA GLY A 8 27.76 -18.94 10.38
C GLY A 8 26.69 -19.73 11.13
N ASN A 9 26.12 -19.26 12.23
CA ASN A 9 24.98 -19.93 12.88
C ASN A 9 24.22 -19.03 13.87
N VAL A 10 23.03 -19.49 14.27
CA VAL A 10 22.13 -18.76 15.18
C VAL A 10 22.74 -18.49 16.55
N VAL A 11 23.49 -19.43 17.11
CA VAL A 11 24.11 -19.27 18.44
C VAL A 11 25.11 -18.12 18.42
N LYS A 12 25.91 -18.01 17.36
CA LYS A 12 26.82 -16.90 17.17
C LYS A 12 26.11 -15.57 16.97
N ALA A 13 25.01 -15.56 16.26
CA ALA A 13 24.17 -14.37 16.12
C ALA A 13 23.60 -13.90 17.47
N MET A 14 23.15 -14.83 18.31
CA MET A 14 22.73 -14.52 19.68
C MET A 14 23.89 -14.00 20.55
N ALA A 15 25.08 -14.57 20.40
CA ALA A 15 26.28 -14.10 21.11
C ALA A 15 26.63 -12.67 20.68
N SER A 16 26.50 -12.32 19.39
CA SER A 16 26.76 -10.96 18.91
C SER A 16 25.84 -9.93 19.55
N ALA A 17 24.54 -10.26 19.73
CA ALA A 17 23.59 -9.40 20.42
C ALA A 17 23.98 -9.22 21.91
N LYS A 18 24.36 -10.32 22.60
CA LYS A 18 24.78 -10.29 23.98
C LYS A 18 26.05 -9.44 24.17
N ASP A 19 27.01 -9.59 23.26
CA ASP A 19 28.29 -8.86 23.35
C ASP A 19 28.13 -7.40 22.89
N GLY A 20 27.15 -7.12 22.04
CA GLY A 20 26.88 -5.78 21.49
C GLY A 20 26.08 -4.87 22.42
N TYR A 21 25.10 -5.40 23.18
CA TYR A 21 24.20 -4.58 23.98
C TYR A 21 24.92 -3.65 25.00
N PRO A 22 26.04 -4.00 25.64
CA PRO A 22 26.70 -3.09 26.58
C PRO A 22 27.22 -1.82 25.90
N TYR A 23 27.65 -1.92 24.63
CA TYR A 23 28.08 -0.77 23.85
C TYR A 23 26.89 0.15 23.51
N VAL A 24 25.73 -0.42 23.20
CA VAL A 24 24.49 0.34 22.99
C VAL A 24 24.06 1.05 24.27
N VAL A 25 24.04 0.35 25.40
CA VAL A 25 23.72 0.94 26.72
C VAL A 25 24.64 2.12 27.04
N LYS A 26 25.93 2.00 26.74
CA LYS A 26 26.92 3.06 26.98
C LYS A 26 26.63 4.31 26.14
N LEU A 27 26.06 4.19 24.95
CA LEU A 27 25.67 5.35 24.13
C LEU A 27 24.57 6.19 24.83
N PHE A 28 23.72 5.56 25.64
CA PHE A 28 22.59 6.17 26.33
C PHE A 28 22.84 6.31 27.85
N GLU A 29 24.09 6.19 28.31
CA GLU A 29 24.44 6.19 29.74
C GLU A 29 23.94 7.44 30.46
N LYS A 30 24.06 8.61 29.84
CA LYS A 30 23.62 9.90 30.42
C LYS A 30 22.09 9.97 30.51
N GLU A 31 21.41 9.55 29.47
CA GLU A 31 19.95 9.51 29.42
C GLU A 31 19.41 8.52 30.45
N LEU A 32 20.01 7.32 30.53
CA LEU A 32 19.64 6.30 31.50
C LEU A 32 19.85 6.77 32.95
N ALA A 33 20.96 7.44 33.22
CA ALA A 33 21.27 7.97 34.55
C ALA A 33 20.32 9.11 34.97
N SER A 34 19.74 9.82 34.00
CA SER A 34 18.78 10.90 34.27
C SER A 34 17.35 10.42 34.47
N LEU A 35 17.05 9.13 34.21
CA LEU A 35 15.70 8.60 34.33
C LEU A 35 15.22 8.56 35.78
N ASN A 36 14.04 9.12 36.02
CA ASN A 36 13.36 8.99 37.30
C ASN A 36 12.47 7.74 37.31
N PRO A 37 12.73 6.72 38.15
CA PRO A 37 11.89 5.51 38.22
C PRO A 37 10.41 5.78 38.53
N SER A 38 10.10 6.85 39.27
CA SER A 38 8.69 7.21 39.60
C SER A 38 7.87 7.65 38.38
N GLN A 39 8.54 8.02 37.28
CA GLN A 39 7.90 8.41 36.01
C GLN A 39 7.76 7.24 35.01
N GLN A 40 7.95 5.99 35.45
CA GLN A 40 7.86 4.83 34.56
C GLN A 40 6.48 4.72 33.93
N ALA A 41 5.42 4.92 34.67
CA ALA A 41 4.05 4.87 34.15
C ALA A 41 3.80 5.91 33.03
N GLU A 42 4.37 7.11 33.15
CA GLU A 42 4.27 8.15 32.11
C GLU A 42 5.03 7.76 30.84
N ARG A 43 6.22 7.16 30.99
CA ARG A 43 7.00 6.66 29.85
C ARG A 43 6.31 5.50 29.16
N ASP A 44 5.71 4.58 29.90
CA ASP A 44 4.96 3.44 29.35
C ASP A 44 3.71 3.94 28.59
N ALA A 45 3.02 4.94 29.10
CA ALA A 45 1.90 5.57 28.40
C ALA A 45 2.37 6.28 27.12
N ALA A 46 3.47 7.03 27.18
CA ALA A 46 4.04 7.68 25.99
C ALA A 46 4.49 6.66 24.93
N LEU A 47 5.08 5.54 25.35
CA LEU A 47 5.46 4.46 24.44
C LEU A 47 4.23 3.81 23.80
N THR A 48 3.17 3.56 24.55
CA THR A 48 1.90 3.03 24.05
C THR A 48 1.28 3.97 23.01
N MET A 49 1.30 5.27 23.28
CA MET A 49 0.83 6.29 22.33
C MET A 49 1.68 6.33 21.06
N LEU A 50 3.00 6.19 21.19
CA LEU A 50 3.91 6.11 20.04
C LEU A 50 3.59 4.89 19.18
N PHE A 51 3.42 3.71 19.77
CA PHE A 51 3.06 2.50 19.02
C PHE A 51 1.72 2.64 18.31
N ALA A 52 0.69 3.14 18.99
CA ALA A 52 -0.60 3.40 18.36
C ALA A 52 -0.49 4.33 17.15
N LYS A 53 0.32 5.40 17.25
CA LYS A 53 0.59 6.31 16.14
C LYS A 53 1.36 5.64 14.99
N LEU A 54 2.31 4.77 15.31
CA LEU A 54 3.05 4.02 14.30
C LEU A 54 2.15 2.99 13.61
N ASP A 55 1.29 2.30 14.36
CA ASP A 55 0.31 1.36 13.82
C ASP A 55 -0.66 2.06 12.86
N GLU A 56 -1.20 3.22 13.25
CA GLU A 56 -2.06 4.01 12.39
C GLU A 56 -1.35 4.47 11.10
N ALA A 57 -0.09 4.86 11.20
CA ALA A 57 0.67 5.36 10.06
C ALA A 57 1.12 4.26 9.10
N PHE A 58 1.51 3.09 9.62
CA PHE A 58 2.17 2.04 8.85
C PHE A 58 1.29 0.83 8.52
N THR A 59 0.21 0.59 9.27
CA THR A 59 -0.70 -0.53 9.00
C THR A 59 -1.77 -0.09 7.99
N ALA A 60 -1.68 -0.61 6.78
CA ALA A 60 -2.77 -0.42 5.83
C ALA A 60 -3.94 -1.34 6.20
N THR A 61 -5.17 -0.81 6.12
CA THR A 61 -6.38 -1.54 6.48
C THR A 61 -7.44 -1.39 5.39
N ILE A 62 -8.09 -2.47 5.02
CA ILE A 62 -9.17 -2.45 4.03
C ILE A 62 -10.39 -1.71 4.61
N VAL A 63 -10.86 -0.69 3.90
CA VAL A 63 -12.05 0.09 4.29
C VAL A 63 -13.25 -0.19 3.39
N ALA A 64 -13.04 -0.66 2.16
CA ALA A 64 -14.11 -1.11 1.27
C ALA A 64 -13.61 -2.14 0.26
N ILE A 65 -14.51 -3.04 -0.17
CA ILE A 65 -14.30 -3.95 -1.29
C ILE A 65 -15.54 -3.85 -2.18
N ASN A 66 -15.35 -3.41 -3.41
CA ASN A 66 -16.41 -3.19 -4.37
C ASN A 66 -16.27 -4.14 -5.55
N ARG A 67 -17.29 -4.93 -5.84
CA ARG A 67 -17.33 -5.72 -7.07
C ARG A 67 -17.77 -4.84 -8.23
N LEU A 68 -16.84 -4.51 -9.11
CA LEU A 68 -17.08 -3.61 -10.24
C LEU A 68 -17.68 -4.35 -11.45
N THR A 69 -17.19 -5.58 -11.71
CA THR A 69 -17.69 -6.48 -12.76
C THR A 69 -17.62 -7.93 -12.25
N PRO A 70 -18.11 -8.93 -12.98
CA PRO A 70 -17.98 -10.33 -12.56
C PRO A 70 -16.54 -10.77 -12.25
N THR A 71 -15.53 -10.11 -12.83
CA THR A 71 -14.11 -10.50 -12.70
C THR A 71 -13.20 -9.37 -12.20
N ILE A 72 -13.74 -8.17 -11.92
CA ILE A 72 -12.95 -7.03 -11.45
C ILE A 72 -13.46 -6.56 -10.09
N ILE A 73 -12.55 -6.40 -9.16
CA ILE A 73 -12.82 -5.85 -7.84
C ILE A 73 -11.96 -4.60 -7.60
N GLU A 74 -12.51 -3.71 -6.80
CA GLU A 74 -11.79 -2.59 -6.21
C GLU A 74 -11.60 -2.85 -4.72
N VAL A 75 -10.38 -2.72 -4.26
CA VAL A 75 -10.03 -2.75 -2.84
C VAL A 75 -9.62 -1.34 -2.43
N VAL A 76 -10.37 -0.75 -1.54
CA VAL A 76 -10.02 0.56 -0.97
C VAL A 76 -9.35 0.34 0.37
N ALA A 77 -8.14 0.83 0.52
CA ALA A 77 -7.36 0.70 1.73
C ALA A 77 -7.04 2.06 2.35
N LYS A 78 -7.18 2.17 3.66
CA LYS A 78 -6.62 3.25 4.45
C LYS A 78 -5.13 2.99 4.59
N ALA A 79 -4.30 3.84 4.00
CA ALA A 79 -2.84 3.71 3.96
C ALA A 79 -2.19 5.10 3.84
N PRO A 80 -2.21 5.92 4.90
CA PRO A 80 -1.87 7.35 4.83
C PRO A 80 -0.50 7.63 4.21
N MET A 81 0.53 6.91 4.64
CA MET A 81 1.89 7.12 4.12
C MET A 81 2.03 6.70 2.65
N ALA A 82 1.33 5.64 2.23
CA ALA A 82 1.32 5.21 0.83
C ALA A 82 0.57 6.22 -0.05
N ALA A 83 -0.56 6.74 0.44
CA ALA A 83 -1.34 7.76 -0.25
C ALA A 83 -0.57 9.07 -0.42
N GLU A 84 0.10 9.55 0.63
CA GLU A 84 0.85 10.82 0.62
C GLU A 84 1.91 10.85 -0.48
N LYS A 85 2.63 9.75 -0.66
CA LYS A 85 3.78 9.64 -1.58
C LYS A 85 3.40 9.29 -3.01
N PHE A 86 2.13 9.06 -3.29
CA PHE A 86 1.66 8.66 -4.62
C PHE A 86 1.70 9.81 -5.63
N TYR A 87 2.13 9.48 -6.84
CA TYR A 87 1.98 10.29 -8.04
C TYR A 87 1.32 9.47 -9.16
N PRO A 88 0.52 10.11 -10.03
CA PRO A 88 -0.19 9.42 -11.12
C PRO A 88 0.72 8.54 -11.98
N GLY A 89 0.25 7.36 -12.30
CA GLY A 89 1.01 6.36 -13.08
C GLY A 89 1.83 5.37 -12.25
N GLN A 90 1.95 5.60 -10.94
CA GLN A 90 2.63 4.67 -10.04
C GLN A 90 1.71 3.53 -9.57
N PHE A 91 2.29 2.51 -8.97
CA PHE A 91 1.59 1.33 -8.47
C PHE A 91 2.15 0.88 -7.12
N TYR A 92 1.45 -0.06 -6.51
CA TYR A 92 1.81 -0.70 -5.25
C TYR A 92 1.96 -2.21 -5.45
N ARG A 93 2.78 -2.85 -4.64
CA ARG A 93 2.74 -4.30 -4.45
C ARG A 93 1.97 -4.61 -3.17
N VAL A 94 0.97 -5.44 -3.29
CA VAL A 94 0.01 -5.68 -2.22
C VAL A 94 -0.12 -7.16 -1.95
N GLN A 95 -0.17 -7.54 -0.68
CA GLN A 95 -0.48 -8.90 -0.22
C GLN A 95 -1.26 -8.86 1.08
N ASN A 96 -1.97 -9.95 1.39
CA ASN A 96 -2.61 -10.09 2.69
C ASN A 96 -1.57 -10.39 3.78
N PHE A 97 -1.96 -10.12 5.01
CA PHE A 97 -1.16 -10.49 6.18
C PHE A 97 -1.24 -12.00 6.41
N GLU A 98 -0.12 -12.71 6.40
CA GLU A 98 -0.07 -14.16 6.57
C GLU A 98 -0.74 -14.61 7.88
N ALA A 99 -0.48 -13.89 8.98
CA ALA A 99 -1.05 -14.20 10.29
C ALA A 99 -2.59 -14.06 10.35
N HIS A 100 -3.20 -13.34 9.39
CA HIS A 100 -4.65 -13.14 9.28
C HIS A 100 -5.23 -13.81 8.04
N ALA A 101 -4.42 -14.58 7.30
CA ALA A 101 -4.87 -15.26 6.09
C ALA A 101 -5.92 -16.32 6.42
N PRO A 102 -6.99 -16.44 5.63
CA PRO A 102 -8.01 -17.46 5.84
C PRO A 102 -7.43 -18.86 5.62
N VAL A 103 -7.91 -19.82 6.41
CA VAL A 103 -7.55 -21.23 6.26
C VAL A 103 -8.73 -21.97 5.64
N VAL A 104 -8.49 -22.60 4.50
CA VAL A 104 -9.49 -23.42 3.78
C VAL A 104 -8.89 -24.80 3.56
N GLU A 105 -9.58 -25.84 3.99
CA GLU A 105 -9.15 -27.24 3.88
C GLU A 105 -7.68 -27.44 4.35
N ASN A 106 -7.35 -26.90 5.52
CA ASN A 106 -5.99 -26.89 6.12
C ASN A 106 -4.92 -26.15 5.30
N THR A 107 -5.31 -25.37 4.31
CA THR A 107 -4.40 -24.53 3.52
C THR A 107 -4.54 -23.07 3.92
N VAL A 108 -3.44 -22.44 4.30
CA VAL A 108 -3.38 -21.00 4.58
C VAL A 108 -3.35 -20.25 3.23
N LEU A 109 -4.34 -19.41 2.99
CA LEU A 109 -4.48 -18.68 1.73
C LEU A 109 -3.71 -17.36 1.76
N THR A 110 -2.41 -17.43 1.56
CA THR A 110 -1.55 -16.24 1.40
C THR A 110 -1.40 -15.87 -0.07
N SER A 111 -1.48 -14.57 -0.37
CA SER A 111 -1.20 -14.06 -1.70
C SER A 111 0.29 -13.71 -1.85
N GLU A 112 0.80 -13.83 -3.06
CA GLU A 112 2.06 -13.17 -3.41
C GLU A 112 1.86 -11.65 -3.43
N GLY A 113 2.95 -10.90 -3.37
CA GLY A 113 2.92 -9.45 -3.58
C GLY A 113 2.53 -9.10 -5.01
N ILE A 114 1.24 -8.88 -5.27
CA ILE A 114 0.72 -8.54 -6.59
C ILE A 114 0.85 -7.04 -6.87
N ALA A 115 1.21 -6.68 -8.09
CA ALA A 115 1.26 -5.30 -8.53
C ALA A 115 -0.16 -4.81 -8.85
N LEU A 116 -0.63 -3.83 -8.09
CA LEU A 116 -1.93 -3.18 -8.30
C LEU A 116 -1.74 -1.69 -8.52
N THR A 117 -2.41 -1.17 -9.51
CA THR A 117 -2.39 0.26 -9.85
C THR A 117 -3.13 1.08 -8.80
N GLY A 118 -2.57 2.21 -8.42
CA GLY A 118 -3.31 3.26 -7.71
C GLY A 118 -4.31 3.92 -8.67
N ALA A 119 -5.52 3.40 -8.72
CA ALA A 119 -6.56 3.87 -9.62
C ALA A 119 -7.09 5.25 -9.19
N ASP A 120 -7.29 5.41 -7.90
CA ASP A 120 -7.59 6.69 -7.26
C ASP A 120 -6.89 6.79 -5.90
N VAL A 121 -6.46 7.98 -5.53
CA VAL A 121 -5.76 8.21 -4.25
C VAL A 121 -6.24 9.51 -3.65
N ASP A 122 -6.82 9.42 -2.48
CA ASP A 122 -7.18 10.56 -1.65
C ASP A 122 -6.10 10.76 -0.56
N LYS A 123 -5.29 11.79 -0.75
CA LYS A 123 -4.19 12.12 0.18
C LYS A 123 -4.69 12.69 1.51
N GLU A 124 -5.81 13.39 1.52
CA GLU A 124 -6.39 13.97 2.74
C GLU A 124 -7.05 12.88 3.59
N ALA A 125 -7.86 12.04 2.96
CA ALA A 125 -8.42 10.87 3.62
C ALA A 125 -7.37 9.79 3.92
N GLY A 126 -6.21 9.81 3.26
CA GLY A 126 -5.17 8.80 3.35
C GLY A 126 -5.62 7.44 2.82
N THR A 127 -6.42 7.43 1.75
CA THR A 127 -6.94 6.20 1.15
C THR A 127 -6.40 5.99 -0.25
N ILE A 128 -6.25 4.72 -0.62
CA ILE A 128 -5.86 4.28 -1.95
C ILE A 128 -6.90 3.30 -2.49
N SER A 129 -7.29 3.47 -3.75
CA SER A 129 -8.14 2.55 -4.49
C SER A 129 -7.27 1.70 -5.41
N LEU A 130 -7.37 0.39 -5.28
CA LEU A 130 -6.60 -0.62 -5.97
C LEU A 130 -7.55 -1.51 -6.76
N ILE A 131 -7.33 -1.67 -8.07
CA ILE A 131 -8.21 -2.48 -8.92
C ILE A 131 -7.51 -3.77 -9.30
N ALA A 132 -8.14 -4.90 -9.02
CA ALA A 132 -7.64 -6.24 -9.30
C ALA A 132 -8.56 -6.96 -10.30
N LEU A 133 -7.94 -7.59 -11.30
CA LEU A 133 -8.61 -8.52 -12.22
C LEU A 133 -8.35 -9.96 -11.75
N GLU A 134 -9.41 -10.69 -11.49
CA GLU A 134 -9.39 -12.07 -10.95
C GLU A 134 -8.99 -13.11 -12.00
N MET A 135 -7.75 -13.04 -12.48
CA MET A 135 -7.23 -14.00 -13.50
C MET A 135 -6.26 -15.04 -12.95
N GLY A 136 -5.46 -14.67 -11.94
CA GLY A 136 -4.49 -15.57 -11.30
C GLY A 136 -4.93 -15.99 -9.90
N SER A 137 -4.19 -16.89 -9.26
CA SER A 137 -4.49 -17.35 -7.89
C SER A 137 -4.45 -16.19 -6.90
N SER A 138 -3.37 -15.43 -6.85
CA SER A 138 -3.22 -14.32 -5.89
C SER A 138 -4.23 -13.19 -6.13
N SER A 139 -4.53 -12.84 -7.41
CA SER A 139 -5.53 -11.80 -7.70
C SER A 139 -6.95 -12.24 -7.37
N ARG A 140 -7.27 -13.54 -7.46
CA ARG A 140 -8.56 -14.09 -7.01
C ARG A 140 -8.71 -14.05 -5.49
N LEU A 141 -7.61 -14.19 -4.74
CA LEU A 141 -7.65 -14.08 -3.28
C LEU A 141 -8.07 -12.69 -2.81
N CYS A 142 -7.82 -11.64 -3.60
CA CYS A 142 -8.29 -10.29 -3.26
C CYS A 142 -9.81 -10.23 -3.03
N ALA A 143 -10.60 -11.06 -3.73
CA ALA A 143 -12.05 -11.13 -3.55
C ALA A 143 -12.48 -11.80 -2.22
N SER A 144 -11.57 -12.51 -1.55
CA SER A 144 -11.82 -13.13 -0.25
C SER A 144 -11.47 -12.25 0.94
N TRP A 145 -10.78 -11.13 0.70
CA TRP A 145 -10.43 -10.18 1.74
C TRP A 145 -11.68 -9.50 2.32
N LYS A 146 -11.57 -8.95 3.52
CA LYS A 146 -12.69 -8.35 4.23
C LYS A 146 -12.35 -6.94 4.68
N VAL A 147 -13.35 -6.11 4.83
CA VAL A 147 -13.22 -4.80 5.48
C VAL A 147 -12.71 -5.00 6.90
N GLY A 148 -11.68 -4.25 7.27
CA GLY A 148 -10.97 -4.38 8.53
C GLY A 148 -9.72 -5.28 8.48
N ASP A 149 -9.54 -6.06 7.42
CA ASP A 149 -8.32 -6.87 7.29
C ASP A 149 -7.10 -5.97 7.07
N PRO A 150 -5.96 -6.25 7.73
CA PRO A 150 -4.72 -5.57 7.45
C PRO A 150 -4.13 -6.03 6.12
N LEU A 151 -3.47 -5.12 5.43
CA LEU A 151 -2.73 -5.38 4.20
C LEU A 151 -1.25 -5.01 4.34
N VAL A 152 -0.39 -5.76 3.68
CA VAL A 152 0.98 -5.34 3.42
C VAL A 152 1.01 -4.58 2.10
N ILE A 153 1.29 -3.29 2.15
CA ILE A 153 1.42 -2.44 0.98
C ILE A 153 2.87 -1.98 0.86
N MET A 154 3.53 -2.44 -0.20
CA MET A 154 4.92 -2.12 -0.51
C MET A 154 4.99 -1.09 -1.64
N GLY A 155 5.80 -0.11 -1.47
CA GLY A 155 5.97 1.00 -2.41
C GLY A 155 5.29 2.27 -1.89
N VAL A 156 5.24 3.28 -2.61
CA VAL A 156 4.97 3.56 -4.04
C VAL A 156 6.13 3.11 -4.97
N THR A 157 5.80 2.53 -6.11
CA THR A 157 6.75 1.99 -7.09
C THR A 157 6.43 2.51 -8.50
N GLY A 158 7.44 2.60 -9.34
CA GLY A 158 7.33 3.08 -10.72
C GLY A 158 7.65 4.58 -10.86
N THR A 159 8.02 4.96 -12.06
CA THR A 159 8.23 6.37 -12.42
C THR A 159 6.87 7.04 -12.61
N PRO A 160 6.64 8.20 -11.98
CA PRO A 160 5.44 8.98 -12.23
C PRO A 160 5.29 9.35 -13.71
N THR A 161 4.05 9.47 -14.16
CA THR A 161 3.76 9.99 -15.50
C THR A 161 4.04 11.49 -15.55
N ASP A 162 4.73 11.94 -16.57
CA ASP A 162 4.91 13.37 -16.84
C ASP A 162 3.56 14.02 -17.15
N ILE A 163 3.24 15.09 -16.43
CA ILE A 163 2.00 15.84 -16.60
C ILE A 163 2.32 17.20 -17.23
N PRO A 164 2.17 17.36 -18.56
CA PRO A 164 2.35 18.62 -19.23
C PRO A 164 1.29 19.64 -18.82
N THR A 165 1.42 20.88 -19.28
CA THR A 165 0.44 21.94 -19.03
C THR A 165 -0.03 22.55 -20.35
N GLY A 166 -1.35 22.80 -20.50
CA GLY A 166 -1.90 23.52 -21.65
C GLY A 166 -1.83 22.75 -22.97
N GLN A 167 -1.74 21.44 -22.92
CA GLN A 167 -1.67 20.56 -24.09
C GLN A 167 -3.03 19.89 -24.37
N THR A 168 -3.17 19.33 -25.58
CA THR A 168 -4.20 18.34 -25.86
C THR A 168 -3.58 16.96 -25.73
N VAL A 169 -4.07 16.16 -24.79
CA VAL A 169 -3.54 14.83 -24.47
C VAL A 169 -4.56 13.78 -24.84
N LEU A 170 -4.11 12.75 -25.55
CA LEU A 170 -4.91 11.59 -25.89
C LEU A 170 -4.58 10.44 -24.94
N LEU A 171 -5.58 9.99 -24.16
CA LEU A 171 -5.50 8.79 -23.34
C LEU A 171 -6.18 7.63 -24.07
N ILE A 172 -5.50 6.50 -24.16
CA ILE A 172 -6.04 5.28 -24.76
C ILE A 172 -5.83 4.13 -23.79
N GLY A 173 -6.93 3.60 -23.24
CA GLY A 173 -6.93 2.48 -22.32
C GLY A 173 -7.68 1.27 -22.85
N GLY A 174 -7.20 0.06 -22.50
CA GLY A 174 -7.85 -1.20 -22.85
C GLY A 174 -8.09 -2.08 -21.63
N GLY A 175 -9.33 -2.50 -21.40
CA GLY A 175 -9.69 -3.38 -20.27
C GLY A 175 -9.21 -2.82 -18.93
N LEU A 176 -8.47 -3.64 -18.15
CA LEU A 176 -7.92 -3.24 -16.85
C LEU A 176 -6.93 -2.06 -16.96
N GLY A 177 -6.27 -1.87 -18.11
CA GLY A 177 -5.37 -0.74 -18.32
C GLY A 177 -6.02 0.64 -18.18
N ASN A 178 -7.36 0.72 -18.19
CA ASN A 178 -8.06 1.95 -17.86
C ASN A 178 -7.86 2.40 -16.40
N ALA A 179 -7.60 1.48 -15.49
CA ALA A 179 -7.47 1.79 -14.07
C ALA A 179 -6.34 2.80 -13.76
N VAL A 180 -5.21 2.71 -14.44
CA VAL A 180 -4.10 3.65 -14.24
C VAL A 180 -4.42 5.03 -14.82
N LEU A 181 -5.27 5.09 -15.84
CA LEU A 181 -5.56 6.33 -16.54
C LEU A 181 -6.53 7.26 -15.79
N PHE A 182 -7.25 6.77 -14.78
CA PHE A 182 -8.13 7.63 -13.96
C PHE A 182 -7.32 8.69 -13.22
N SER A 183 -6.29 8.28 -12.48
CA SER A 183 -5.44 9.21 -11.74
C SER A 183 -4.62 10.11 -12.67
N ILE A 184 -4.15 9.60 -13.80
CA ILE A 184 -3.41 10.37 -14.81
C ILE A 184 -4.33 11.41 -15.46
N GLY A 185 -5.55 11.02 -15.88
CA GLY A 185 -6.50 11.95 -16.51
C GLY A 185 -6.92 13.08 -15.58
N LYS A 186 -7.23 12.74 -14.30
CA LYS A 186 -7.51 13.76 -13.28
C LYS A 186 -6.35 14.75 -13.12
N ALA A 187 -5.11 14.26 -13.08
CA ALA A 187 -3.93 15.11 -12.95
C ALA A 187 -3.71 15.99 -14.20
N LEU A 188 -3.91 15.44 -15.39
CA LEU A 188 -3.83 16.19 -16.64
C LEU A 188 -4.85 17.34 -16.70
N ARG A 189 -6.11 17.08 -16.33
CA ARG A 189 -7.15 18.12 -16.27
C ARG A 189 -6.83 19.19 -15.23
N ASN A 190 -6.38 18.81 -14.06
CA ASN A 190 -5.93 19.75 -13.01
C ASN A 190 -4.79 20.63 -13.50
N ALA A 191 -3.92 20.13 -14.38
CA ALA A 191 -2.86 20.88 -15.04
C ALA A 191 -3.32 21.66 -16.28
N ARG A 192 -4.64 21.85 -16.48
CA ARG A 192 -5.27 22.61 -17.57
C ARG A 192 -4.96 22.04 -18.96
N ASN A 193 -4.80 20.75 -19.09
CA ASN A 193 -4.76 20.09 -20.37
C ASN A 193 -6.19 19.78 -20.85
N LYS A 194 -6.38 19.72 -22.18
CA LYS A 194 -7.55 19.11 -22.78
C LYS A 194 -7.30 17.60 -22.90
N VAL A 195 -8.17 16.79 -22.31
CA VAL A 195 -8.01 15.33 -22.29
C VAL A 195 -9.06 14.66 -23.16
N ILE A 196 -8.62 13.93 -24.16
CA ILE A 196 -9.47 13.06 -24.99
C ILE A 196 -9.21 11.63 -24.56
N TYR A 197 -10.25 10.91 -24.11
CA TYR A 197 -10.07 9.58 -23.56
C TYR A 197 -10.83 8.51 -24.34
N PHE A 198 -10.12 7.51 -24.84
CA PHE A 198 -10.67 6.31 -25.45
C PHE A 198 -10.53 5.12 -24.50
N ALA A 199 -11.64 4.70 -23.91
CA ALA A 199 -11.68 3.53 -23.04
C ALA A 199 -12.27 2.34 -23.80
N GLY A 200 -11.40 1.37 -24.14
CA GLY A 200 -11.78 0.14 -24.86
C GLY A 200 -12.03 -1.02 -23.89
N TYR A 201 -13.06 -1.82 -24.17
CA TYR A 201 -13.38 -3.04 -23.42
C TYR A 201 -13.76 -4.17 -24.39
N LYS A 202 -13.47 -5.41 -23.99
CA LYS A 202 -13.76 -6.58 -24.82
C LYS A 202 -15.27 -6.82 -24.93
N PHE A 203 -15.97 -6.65 -23.81
CA PHE A 203 -17.43 -6.77 -23.74
C PHE A 203 -18.02 -5.58 -22.98
N SER A 204 -19.29 -5.25 -23.25
CA SER A 204 -19.98 -4.15 -22.57
C SER A 204 -20.11 -4.35 -21.06
N GLN A 205 -20.22 -5.61 -20.60
CA GLN A 205 -20.28 -5.97 -19.20
C GLN A 205 -18.95 -5.81 -18.45
N ASP A 206 -17.84 -5.67 -19.17
CA ASP A 206 -16.51 -5.48 -18.58
C ASP A 206 -16.23 -3.99 -18.28
N ARG A 207 -17.15 -3.10 -18.63
CA ARG A 207 -17.01 -1.68 -18.35
C ARG A 207 -17.14 -1.43 -16.85
N PHE A 208 -16.15 -0.73 -16.30
CA PHE A 208 -16.13 -0.38 -14.87
C PHE A 208 -15.76 1.10 -14.72
N LYS A 209 -16.22 1.70 -13.63
CA LYS A 209 -15.91 3.09 -13.24
C LYS A 209 -16.06 4.08 -14.41
N VAL A 210 -17.21 4.02 -15.09
CA VAL A 210 -17.51 4.89 -16.25
C VAL A 210 -17.46 6.35 -15.85
N GLU A 211 -17.96 6.68 -14.65
CA GLU A 211 -17.92 8.03 -14.10
C GLU A 211 -16.48 8.55 -13.89
N ASP A 212 -15.54 7.66 -13.51
CA ASP A 212 -14.12 8.03 -13.39
C ASP A 212 -13.48 8.27 -14.77
N VAL A 213 -13.89 7.52 -15.82
CA VAL A 213 -13.47 7.78 -17.19
C VAL A 213 -13.97 9.15 -17.65
N GLU A 214 -15.24 9.46 -17.41
CA GLU A 214 -15.85 10.74 -17.76
C GLU A 214 -15.23 11.91 -16.97
N ALA A 215 -14.93 11.69 -15.68
CA ALA A 215 -14.25 12.68 -14.85
C ALA A 215 -12.80 12.93 -15.27
N ALA A 216 -12.15 11.97 -15.91
CA ALA A 216 -10.77 12.04 -16.40
C ALA A 216 -10.65 12.69 -17.79
N ALA A 217 -11.77 12.98 -18.48
CA ALA A 217 -11.83 13.51 -19.85
C ALA A 217 -12.60 14.83 -19.94
N ASP A 218 -12.46 15.53 -21.09
CA ASP A 218 -13.25 16.71 -21.46
C ASP A 218 -14.42 16.33 -22.37
#